data_d9a87b33740e354f0eb7f805961cc272
#
_entry.id   d9a87b33740e354f0eb7f805961cc272
#
_cell.length_a   1.000
_cell.length_b   1.000
_cell.length_c   1.000
_cell.angle_alpha   90.00
_cell.angle_beta   90.00
_cell.angle_gamma   90.00
#
_symmetry.space_group_name_H-M   'P 1'
#
loop_
_entity.id
_entity.type
_entity.pdbx_description
1 polymer ?
#
loop_
_entity_poly.entity_id
_entity_poly.type
_entity_poly.pdbx_seq_one_letter_code
_entity_poly.pdbx_strand_id
1 'polypeptide(L)'
;ISAEGPHESMTQAELGEACHRELARALAGLPPPEWSSVIAEKRATVACEAGRAPIAQVTRWPEVFLAGDYTDPEYPPTLEAAVRSGVRAARLAAP
;
A
#
# COMPACT_ATOMS: atom_id res chain seq x y z
N ILE A 1 4.73 -4.54 -7.70
CA ILE A 1 3.49 -5.30 -7.94
C ILE A 1 2.57 -5.02 -6.77
N SER A 2 1.33 -4.65 -7.04
CA SER A 2 0.29 -4.42 -6.05
C SER A 2 -0.96 -5.20 -6.42
N ALA A 3 -1.89 -5.35 -5.49
CA ALA A 3 -3.09 -6.18 -5.58
C ALA A 3 -2.81 -7.70 -5.54
N GLU A 4 -3.85 -8.47 -5.40
CA GLU A 4 -3.82 -9.92 -5.36
C GLU A 4 -3.56 -10.51 -6.76
N GLY A 5 -2.89 -11.65 -6.82
CA GLY A 5 -2.62 -12.30 -8.09
C GLY A 5 -1.71 -13.51 -8.00
N PRO A 6 -1.39 -14.13 -9.16
CA PRO A 6 -0.56 -15.35 -9.21
C PRO A 6 0.82 -15.18 -8.55
N HIS A 7 1.33 -13.97 -8.48
CA HIS A 7 2.62 -13.65 -7.85
C HIS A 7 2.69 -13.96 -6.35
N GLU A 8 1.55 -14.06 -5.67
CA GLU A 8 1.50 -14.40 -4.24
C GLU A 8 1.93 -15.82 -3.93
N SER A 9 1.80 -16.71 -4.91
CA SER A 9 2.22 -18.12 -4.81
C SER A 9 3.65 -18.37 -5.28
N MET A 10 4.31 -17.35 -5.86
CA MET A 10 5.69 -17.45 -6.35
C MET A 10 6.69 -17.32 -5.21
N THR A 11 7.80 -18.01 -5.32
CA THR A 11 8.97 -17.76 -4.49
C THR A 11 9.60 -16.42 -4.84
N GLN A 12 10.42 -15.87 -3.96
CA GLN A 12 11.13 -14.60 -4.22
C GLN A 12 12.01 -14.69 -5.48
N ALA A 13 12.66 -15.83 -5.72
CA ALA A 13 13.49 -16.04 -6.90
C ALA A 13 12.63 -16.04 -8.19
N GLU A 14 11.54 -16.81 -8.22
CA GLU A 14 10.61 -16.84 -9.36
C GLU A 14 10.02 -15.48 -9.66
N LEU A 15 9.68 -14.71 -8.62
CA LEU A 15 9.15 -13.36 -8.78
C LEU A 15 10.20 -12.42 -9.36
N GLY A 16 11.44 -12.46 -8.89
CA GLY A 16 12.55 -11.69 -9.45
C GLY A 16 12.78 -11.99 -10.93
N GLU A 17 12.79 -13.28 -11.31
CA GLU A 17 12.90 -13.71 -12.71
C GLU A 17 11.71 -13.27 -13.57
N ALA A 18 10.49 -13.35 -13.04
CA ALA A 18 9.29 -12.90 -13.74
C ALA A 18 9.35 -11.40 -14.04
N CYS A 19 9.72 -10.59 -13.03
CA CYS A 19 9.89 -9.14 -13.20
C CYS A 19 10.98 -8.81 -14.24
N HIS A 20 12.12 -9.51 -14.18
CA HIS A 20 13.17 -9.31 -15.20
C HIS A 20 12.68 -9.63 -16.61
N ARG A 21 11.98 -10.75 -16.80
CA ARG A 21 11.41 -11.12 -18.12
C ARG A 21 10.45 -10.06 -18.66
N GLU A 22 9.61 -9.48 -17.82
CA GLU A 22 8.70 -8.41 -18.24
C GLU A 22 9.46 -7.14 -18.64
N LEU A 23 10.44 -6.74 -17.84
CA LEU A 23 11.30 -5.59 -18.15
C LEU A 23 12.09 -5.80 -19.43
N ALA A 24 12.66 -6.98 -19.64
CA ALA A 24 13.44 -7.30 -20.86
C ALA A 24 12.56 -7.33 -22.13
N ARG A 25 11.26 -7.60 -22.01
CA ARG A 25 10.32 -7.46 -23.14
C ARG A 25 10.04 -6.01 -23.50
N ALA A 26 9.96 -5.14 -22.48
CA ALA A 26 9.68 -3.71 -22.66
C ALA A 26 10.95 -2.92 -23.07
N LEU A 27 12.10 -3.33 -22.56
CA LEU A 27 13.38 -2.66 -22.74
C LEU A 27 14.34 -3.59 -23.53
N ALA A 28 14.38 -3.42 -24.83
CA ALA A 28 15.26 -4.22 -25.70
C ALA A 28 16.73 -4.10 -25.27
N GLY A 29 17.40 -5.25 -25.11
CA GLY A 29 18.81 -5.31 -24.74
C GLY A 29 19.09 -5.17 -23.24
N LEU A 30 18.08 -5.25 -22.38
CA LEU A 30 18.28 -5.26 -20.93
C LEU A 30 19.04 -6.54 -20.53
N PRO A 31 20.25 -6.42 -19.95
CA PRO A 31 21.01 -7.57 -19.48
C PRO A 31 20.38 -8.18 -18.23
N PRO A 32 20.69 -9.43 -17.87
CA PRO A 32 20.31 -10.00 -16.59
C PRO A 32 20.79 -9.13 -15.42
N PRO A 33 20.01 -9.03 -14.34
CA PRO A 33 20.44 -8.30 -13.15
C PRO A 33 21.62 -9.01 -12.49
N GLU A 34 22.60 -8.28 -11.99
CA GLU A 34 23.70 -8.82 -11.20
C GLU A 34 23.22 -9.41 -9.86
N TRP A 35 22.17 -8.81 -9.30
CA TRP A 35 21.47 -9.29 -8.11
C TRP A 35 20.02 -8.82 -8.11
N SER A 36 19.18 -9.50 -7.36
CA SER A 36 17.81 -9.08 -7.12
C SER A 36 17.39 -9.36 -5.68
N SER A 37 16.57 -8.52 -5.14
CA SER A 37 15.95 -8.72 -3.82
C SER A 37 14.47 -8.40 -3.91
N VAL A 38 13.64 -9.30 -3.41
CA VAL A 38 12.20 -9.12 -3.36
C VAL A 38 11.78 -8.87 -1.92
N ILE A 39 11.16 -7.71 -1.70
CA ILE A 39 10.58 -7.33 -0.42
C ILE A 39 9.06 -7.43 -0.58
N ALA A 40 8.41 -8.26 0.22
CA ALA A 40 6.97 -8.41 0.23
C ALA A 40 6.37 -7.89 1.53
N GLU A 41 5.50 -6.89 1.41
CA GLU A 41 4.69 -6.40 2.52
C GLU A 41 3.23 -6.81 2.29
N LYS A 42 2.76 -7.80 3.06
CA LYS A 42 1.42 -8.38 2.89
C LYS A 42 0.27 -7.53 3.43
N ARG A 43 0.58 -6.53 4.26
CA ARG A 43 -0.40 -5.68 4.92
C ARG A 43 -0.05 -4.20 4.80
N ALA A 44 0.43 -3.80 3.63
CA ALA A 44 0.89 -2.43 3.37
C ALA A 44 -0.27 -1.43 3.46
N THR A 45 -1.45 -1.81 2.98
CA THR A 45 -2.64 -0.95 2.96
C THR A 45 -3.92 -1.77 2.95
N VAL A 46 -5.06 -1.11 3.08
CA VAL A 46 -6.37 -1.75 3.00
C VAL A 46 -6.78 -2.04 1.57
N ALA A 47 -7.52 -3.12 1.37
CA ALA A 47 -8.08 -3.44 0.05
C ALA A 47 -9.08 -2.38 -0.41
N CYS A 48 -8.97 -1.96 -1.68
CA CYS A 48 -9.92 -1.05 -2.33
C CYS A 48 -11.15 -1.83 -2.78
N GLU A 49 -12.09 -2.06 -1.88
CA GLU A 49 -13.34 -2.74 -2.15
C GLU A 49 -14.49 -1.75 -2.38
N ALA A 50 -15.33 -2.03 -3.38
CA ALA A 50 -16.49 -1.20 -3.65
C ALA A 50 -17.45 -1.19 -2.45
N GLY A 51 -17.91 0.00 -2.07
CA GLY A 51 -18.86 0.17 -0.94
C GLY A 51 -18.20 0.15 0.44
N ARG A 52 -16.90 0.02 0.54
CA ARG A 52 -16.19 0.13 1.81
C ARG A 52 -16.22 1.58 2.31
N ALA A 53 -16.80 1.78 3.48
CA ALA A 53 -16.75 3.08 4.15
C ALA A 53 -15.41 3.25 4.91
N PRO A 54 -14.84 4.45 4.93
CA PRO A 54 -13.68 4.76 5.76
C PRO A 54 -14.03 4.64 7.24
N ILE A 55 -13.05 4.29 8.06
CA ILE A 55 -13.23 4.22 9.50
C ILE A 55 -13.18 5.64 10.07
N ALA A 56 -14.13 5.98 10.96
CA ALA A 56 -14.15 7.28 11.62
C ALA A 56 -12.88 7.52 12.45
N GLN A 57 -12.33 8.72 12.39
CA GLN A 57 -11.13 9.09 13.15
C GLN A 57 -11.44 9.27 14.66
N VAL A 58 -12.64 9.72 14.99
CA VAL A 58 -13.08 9.85 16.37
C VAL A 58 -13.46 8.48 16.92
N THR A 59 -12.90 8.11 18.05
CA THR A 59 -13.19 6.83 18.72
C THR A 59 -14.19 7.00 19.86
N ARG A 60 -14.66 5.90 20.42
CA ARG A 60 -15.49 5.90 21.64
C ARG A 60 -14.73 6.28 22.92
N TRP A 61 -13.41 6.28 22.85
CA TRP A 61 -12.56 6.68 23.98
C TRP A 61 -12.21 8.15 23.88
N PRO A 62 -12.39 8.94 24.94
CA PRO A 62 -11.98 10.34 24.94
C PRO A 62 -10.49 10.49 24.60
N GLU A 63 -10.16 11.53 23.85
CA GLU A 63 -8.79 11.90 23.49
C GLU A 63 -8.01 10.85 22.66
N VAL A 64 -8.68 9.80 22.17
CA VAL A 64 -8.08 8.80 21.29
C VAL A 64 -8.62 8.95 19.87
N PHE A 65 -7.74 9.28 18.94
CA PHE A 65 -8.06 9.48 17.53
C PHE A 65 -7.29 8.50 16.65
N LEU A 66 -7.92 8.05 15.57
CA LEU A 66 -7.30 7.18 14.58
C LEU A 66 -6.69 8.01 13.46
N ALA A 67 -5.53 7.58 12.97
CA ALA A 67 -4.89 8.13 11.79
C ALA A 67 -4.35 6.99 10.91
N GLY A 68 -4.52 7.12 9.62
CA GLY A 68 -4.08 6.15 8.62
C GLY A 68 -4.85 6.32 7.32
N ASP A 69 -4.34 5.74 6.26
CA ASP A 69 -4.95 5.76 4.92
C ASP A 69 -6.38 5.20 4.91
N TYR A 70 -6.70 4.29 5.82
CA TYR A 70 -8.00 3.65 6.00
C TYR A 70 -9.09 4.57 6.59
N THR A 71 -8.73 5.76 7.03
CA THR A 71 -9.66 6.75 7.60
C THR A 71 -9.98 7.89 6.64
N ASP A 72 -9.31 7.97 5.49
CA ASP A 72 -9.55 9.05 4.52
C ASP A 72 -10.82 8.78 3.69
N PRO A 73 -11.79 9.71 3.66
CA PRO A 73 -13.04 9.52 2.91
C PRO A 73 -12.92 9.90 1.42
N GLU A 74 -11.89 10.62 1.03
CA GLU A 74 -11.76 11.22 -0.30
C GLU A 74 -10.73 10.52 -1.18
N TYR A 75 -9.67 9.98 -0.56
CA TYR A 75 -8.55 9.37 -1.27
C TYR A 75 -8.53 7.85 -1.10
N PRO A 76 -8.14 7.13 -2.14
CA PRO A 76 -7.85 5.72 -2.00
C PRO A 76 -6.68 5.51 -1.03
N PRO A 77 -6.48 4.31 -0.47
CA PRO A 77 -5.39 4.03 0.44
C PRO A 77 -4.02 4.29 -0.19
N THR A 78 -3.42 5.41 0.19
CA THR A 78 -2.14 5.92 -0.33
C THR A 78 -1.37 6.65 0.75
N LEU A 79 -0.11 6.98 0.49
CA LEU A 79 0.69 7.84 1.37
C LEU A 79 0.04 9.21 1.58
N GLU A 80 -0.56 9.79 0.53
CA GLU A 80 -1.29 11.06 0.64
C GLU A 80 -2.49 10.94 1.59
N ALA A 81 -3.29 9.88 1.47
CA ALA A 81 -4.40 9.60 2.38
C ALA A 81 -3.93 9.49 3.83
N ALA A 82 -2.82 8.79 4.07
CA ALA A 82 -2.24 8.65 5.41
C ALA A 82 -1.80 10.00 6.00
N VAL A 83 -1.10 10.84 5.21
CA VAL A 83 -0.66 12.18 5.63
C VAL A 83 -1.86 13.08 5.95
N ARG A 84 -2.84 13.15 5.05
CA ARG A 84 -4.07 13.94 5.26
C ARG A 84 -4.83 13.50 6.51
N SER A 85 -4.93 12.19 6.70
CA SER A 85 -5.53 11.61 7.90
C SER A 85 -4.79 12.02 9.17
N GLY A 86 -3.46 11.97 9.18
CA GLY A 86 -2.65 12.41 10.31
C GLY A 86 -2.86 13.89 10.65
N VAL A 87 -2.91 14.76 9.62
CA VAL A 87 -3.19 16.20 9.82
C VAL A 87 -4.58 16.43 10.43
N ARG A 88 -5.61 15.70 9.97
CA ARG A 88 -6.94 15.80 10.54
C ARG A 88 -6.99 15.30 11.98
N ALA A 89 -6.37 14.14 12.26
CA ALA A 89 -6.31 13.61 13.63
C ALA A 89 -5.60 14.57 14.59
N ALA A 90 -4.52 15.20 14.17
CA ALA A 90 -3.82 16.21 14.96
C ALA A 90 -4.71 17.43 15.27
N ARG A 91 -5.51 17.89 14.31
CA ARG A 91 -6.48 18.99 14.54
C ARG A 91 -7.60 18.61 15.50
N LEU A 92 -8.04 17.35 15.48
CA LEU A 92 -9.04 16.84 16.43
C LEU A 92 -8.47 16.73 17.86
N ALA A 93 -7.18 16.42 17.98
CA ALA A 93 -6.49 16.29 19.26
C ALA A 93 -6.01 17.64 19.83
N ALA A 94 -5.93 18.68 19.00
CA ALA A 94 -5.53 20.01 19.46
C ALA A 94 -6.67 20.66 20.28
N PRO A 95 -6.35 21.31 21.42
CA PRO A 95 -7.33 21.99 22.24
C PRO A 95 -7.90 23.24 21.54
#